data_df8b3aa0510c69a3e0e693c8215ea097
#
_entry.id   df8b3aa0510c69a3e0e693c8215ea097
#
_cell.length_a   1.000
_cell.length_b   1.000
_cell.length_c   1.000
_cell.angle_alpha   90.00
_cell.angle_beta   90.00
_cell.angle_gamma   90.00
#
_symmetry.space_group_name_H-M   'P 1'
#
loop_
_entity.id
_entity.type
_entity.pdbx_description
1 polymer ?
#
loop_
_entity_poly.entity_id
_entity_poly.type
_entity_poly.pdbx_seq_one_letter_code
_entity_poly.pdbx_strand_id
1 'polypeptide(L)'
;MGRTLRSPGHLALMKALKQGRLDAEFTQAQLAERLDRPQSFVAKYENGERKIEVVEFVQIIGAIGIGGQEILEAVYKAELLK
;
A
#
# COMPACT_ATOMS: atom_id res chain seq x y z
N MET A 1 -11.78 15.78 5.49
CA MET A 1 -11.86 15.71 4.21
C MET A 1 -11.00 14.73 3.55
N GLY A 2 -10.52 13.84 3.63
CA GLY A 2 -9.84 12.83 2.85
C GLY A 2 -8.98 13.30 1.71
N ARG A 3 -8.75 14.61 1.58
CA ARG A 3 -7.96 15.08 0.47
C ARG A 3 -6.53 14.61 0.53
N THR A 4 -5.98 14.54 1.73
CA THR A 4 -4.59 14.09 1.87
C THR A 4 -4.44 12.65 1.43
N LEU A 5 -5.51 11.87 1.48
CA LEU A 5 -5.47 10.48 1.04
C LEU A 5 -5.57 10.36 -0.47
N ARG A 6 -5.69 11.50 -1.16
CA ARG A 6 -5.81 11.51 -2.60
C ARG A 6 -4.68 12.25 -3.27
N SER A 7 -3.59 12.52 -2.55
CA SER A 7 -2.44 13.13 -3.19
C SER A 7 -1.88 12.15 -4.24
N PRO A 8 -1.19 12.67 -5.25
CA PRO A 8 -0.63 11.79 -6.28
C PRO A 8 0.28 10.71 -5.71
N GLY A 9 1.09 11.07 -4.69
CA GLY A 9 1.96 10.10 -4.07
C GLY A 9 1.20 9.02 -3.33
N HIS A 10 0.14 9.41 -2.63
CA HIS A 10 -0.65 8.41 -1.91
C HIS A 10 -1.37 7.47 -2.88
N LEU A 11 -1.89 8.01 -3.98
CA LEU A 11 -2.52 7.17 -4.99
C LEU A 11 -1.53 6.19 -5.60
N ALA A 12 -0.30 6.67 -5.86
CA ALA A 12 0.75 5.79 -6.38
C ALA A 12 1.08 4.68 -5.38
N LEU A 13 1.12 5.01 -4.09
CA LEU A 13 1.40 4.03 -3.06
C LEU A 13 0.32 2.96 -3.01
N MET A 14 -0.95 3.39 -2.98
CA MET A 14 -2.06 2.44 -2.93
C MET A 14 -2.05 1.51 -4.13
N LYS A 15 -1.83 2.08 -5.31
CA LYS A 15 -1.82 1.30 -6.53
C LYS A 15 -0.69 0.29 -6.54
N ALA A 16 0.50 0.72 -6.11
CA ALA A 16 1.66 -0.17 -6.11
C ALA A 16 1.49 -1.33 -5.13
N LEU A 17 0.96 -1.04 -3.95
CA LEU A 17 0.76 -2.09 -2.95
C LEU A 17 -0.32 -3.07 -3.37
N LYS A 18 -1.40 -2.57 -3.94
CA LYS A 18 -2.45 -3.46 -4.44
C LYS A 18 -1.93 -4.33 -5.58
N GLN A 19 -1.18 -3.73 -6.51
CA GLN A 19 -0.63 -4.49 -7.62
C GLN A 19 0.34 -5.55 -7.12
N GLY A 20 1.17 -5.20 -6.14
CA GLY A 20 2.09 -6.17 -5.54
C GLY A 20 1.35 -7.35 -4.93
N ARG A 21 0.25 -7.07 -4.24
CA ARG A 21 -0.56 -8.14 -3.65
C ARG A 21 -1.13 -9.05 -4.74
N LEU A 22 -1.67 -8.44 -5.80
CA LEU A 22 -2.25 -9.22 -6.89
C LEU A 22 -1.21 -10.05 -7.62
N ASP A 23 -0.04 -9.47 -7.86
CA ASP A 23 1.05 -10.19 -8.52
C ASP A 23 1.54 -11.36 -7.68
N ALA A 24 1.48 -11.24 -6.37
CA ALA A 24 1.85 -12.32 -5.46
C ALA A 24 0.72 -13.33 -5.27
N GLU A 25 -0.43 -13.07 -5.91
CA GLU A 25 -1.58 -13.97 -5.87
C GLU A 25 -2.18 -14.13 -4.49
N PHE A 26 -2.14 -13.04 -3.70
CA PHE A 26 -2.81 -13.01 -2.41
C PHE A 26 -4.16 -12.32 -2.54
N THR A 27 -5.18 -12.90 -1.88
CA THR A 27 -6.40 -12.15 -1.64
C THR A 27 -6.14 -11.15 -0.51
N GLN A 28 -7.06 -10.20 -0.35
CA GLN A 28 -6.97 -9.28 0.78
C GLN A 28 -6.96 -10.03 2.11
N ALA A 29 -7.80 -11.07 2.22
CA ALA A 29 -7.87 -11.85 3.45
C ALA A 29 -6.57 -12.58 3.73
N GLN A 30 -5.95 -13.14 2.69
CA GLN A 30 -4.70 -13.86 2.87
C GLN A 30 -3.56 -12.92 3.29
N LEU A 31 -3.51 -11.76 2.69
CA LEU A 31 -2.50 -10.78 3.09
C LEU A 31 -2.74 -10.30 4.52
N ALA A 32 -4.00 -10.04 4.87
CA ALA A 32 -4.34 -9.60 6.22
C ALA A 32 -3.92 -10.65 7.25
N GLU A 33 -4.10 -11.92 6.93
CA GLU A 33 -3.69 -13.00 7.82
C GLU A 33 -2.17 -12.96 8.04
N ARG A 34 -1.41 -12.76 6.97
CA ARG A 34 0.04 -12.67 7.11
C ARG A 34 0.46 -11.47 7.96
N LEU A 35 -0.33 -10.40 7.92
CA LEU A 35 -0.04 -9.20 8.67
C LEU A 35 -0.58 -9.26 10.10
N ASP A 36 -1.32 -10.31 10.41
CA ASP A 36 -1.99 -10.44 11.71
C ASP A 36 -2.92 -9.25 11.94
N ARG A 37 -3.66 -8.90 10.91
CA ARG A 37 -4.61 -7.79 10.92
C ARG A 37 -5.93 -8.25 10.32
N PRO A 38 -7.03 -7.56 10.63
CA PRO A 38 -8.31 -7.88 9.98
C PRO A 38 -8.27 -7.53 8.50
N GLN A 39 -9.08 -8.21 7.71
CA GLN A 39 -9.14 -7.94 6.28
C GLN A 39 -9.49 -6.48 6.01
N SER A 40 -10.29 -5.86 6.87
CA SER A 40 -10.67 -4.47 6.69
C SER A 40 -9.47 -3.53 6.64
N PHE A 41 -8.36 -3.91 7.30
CA PHE A 41 -7.16 -3.09 7.23
C PHE A 41 -6.66 -2.99 5.79
N VAL A 42 -6.56 -4.14 5.11
CA VAL A 42 -6.09 -4.16 3.73
C VAL A 42 -7.10 -3.47 2.81
N ALA A 43 -8.37 -3.78 2.99
CA ALA A 43 -9.41 -3.18 2.17
C ALA A 43 -9.41 -1.66 2.28
N LYS A 44 -9.25 -1.14 3.50
CA LYS A 44 -9.32 0.30 3.71
C LYS A 44 -8.12 1.03 3.15
N TYR A 45 -6.91 0.47 3.30
CA TYR A 45 -5.78 1.19 2.72
C TYR A 45 -5.79 1.10 1.20
N GLU A 46 -6.27 -0.01 0.63
CA GLU A 46 -6.35 -0.11 -0.83
C GLU A 46 -7.43 0.81 -1.40
N ASN A 47 -8.46 1.09 -0.61
CA ASN A 47 -9.51 2.00 -1.04
C ASN A 47 -9.21 3.47 -0.76
N GLY A 48 -8.11 3.76 -0.12
CA GLY A 48 -7.75 5.12 0.22
C GLY A 48 -8.50 5.66 1.44
N GLU A 49 -9.10 4.80 2.24
CA GLU A 49 -9.81 5.22 3.44
C GLU A 49 -8.89 5.31 4.65
N ARG A 50 -7.69 4.74 4.56
CA ARG A 50 -6.79 4.70 5.69
C ARG A 50 -5.37 4.94 5.19
N LYS A 51 -4.66 5.84 5.86
CA LYS A 51 -3.26 6.07 5.57
C LYS A 51 -2.42 4.91 6.09
N ILE A 52 -1.27 4.73 5.49
CA ILE A 52 -0.32 3.72 5.90
C ILE A 52 0.86 4.40 6.56
N GLU A 53 1.21 3.96 7.75
CA GLU A 53 2.40 4.42 8.43
C GLU A 53 3.62 3.71 7.87
N VAL A 54 4.80 4.32 8.06
CA VAL A 54 6.04 3.76 7.51
C VAL A 54 6.27 2.33 7.98
N VAL A 55 6.05 2.07 9.26
CA VAL A 55 6.26 0.71 9.78
C VAL A 55 5.28 -0.27 9.16
N GLU A 56 4.04 0.17 8.97
CA GLU A 56 3.04 -0.68 8.31
C GLU A 56 3.44 -0.95 6.86
N PHE A 57 3.99 0.04 6.18
CA PHE A 57 4.49 -0.13 4.83
C PHE A 57 5.55 -1.22 4.77
N VAL A 58 6.50 -1.17 5.70
CA VAL A 58 7.56 -2.18 5.77
C VAL A 58 6.97 -3.57 6.01
N GLN A 59 5.99 -3.67 6.90
CA GLN A 59 5.33 -4.94 7.17
C GLN A 59 4.62 -5.48 5.95
N ILE A 60 3.93 -4.60 5.22
CA ILE A 60 3.18 -5.01 4.03
C ILE A 60 4.11 -5.52 2.95
N ILE A 61 5.17 -4.77 2.62
CA ILE A 61 6.08 -5.19 1.56
C ILE A 61 6.82 -6.47 1.96
N GLY A 62 7.12 -6.63 3.25
CA GLY A 62 7.73 -7.86 3.72
C GLY A 62 6.81 -9.06 3.57
N ALA A 63 5.53 -8.88 3.85
CA ALA A 63 4.55 -9.96 3.71
C ALA A 63 4.32 -10.34 2.25
N ILE A 64 4.34 -9.36 1.35
CA ILE A 64 4.14 -9.62 -0.07
C ILE A 64 5.43 -10.13 -0.72
N GLY A 65 6.58 -9.70 -0.21
CA GLY A 65 7.86 -10.10 -0.77
C GLY A 65 8.35 -9.20 -1.90
N ILE A 66 8.04 -7.93 -1.84
CA ILE A 66 8.45 -6.99 -2.89
C ILE A 66 9.40 -5.94 -2.31
N GLY A 67 10.14 -5.29 -3.19
CA GLY A 67 11.09 -4.28 -2.78
C GLY A 67 10.43 -2.95 -2.51
N GLY A 68 10.82 -2.32 -1.40
CA GLY A 68 10.25 -1.03 -1.02
C GLY A 68 10.84 0.15 -1.78
N GLN A 69 12.07 0.02 -2.25
CA GLN A 69 12.73 1.14 -2.91
C GLN A 69 12.02 1.58 -4.18
N GLU A 70 11.60 0.62 -4.98
CA GLU A 70 10.90 0.94 -6.23
C GLU A 70 9.58 1.62 -5.95
N ILE A 71 8.88 1.17 -4.91
CA ILE A 71 7.61 1.78 -4.55
C ILE A 71 7.83 3.19 -4.04
N LEU A 72 8.83 3.38 -3.18
CA LEU A 72 9.10 4.72 -2.66
C LEU A 72 9.52 5.67 -3.76
N GLU A 73 10.26 5.18 -4.75
CA GLU A 73 10.63 6.01 -5.89
C GLU A 73 9.41 6.42 -6.69
N ALA A 74 8.47 5.51 -6.90
CA ALA A 74 7.24 5.84 -7.60
C ALA A 74 6.43 6.90 -6.85
N VAL A 75 6.36 6.77 -5.52
CA VAL A 75 5.68 7.73 -4.68
C VAL A 75 6.35 9.10 -4.76
N TYR A 76 7.69 9.10 -4.68
CA TYR A 76 8.46 10.33 -4.75
C TYR A 76 8.19 11.06 -6.07
N LYS A 77 8.26 10.32 -7.18
CA LYS A 77 8.04 10.93 -8.48
C LYS A 77 6.62 11.45 -8.63
N ALA A 78 5.65 10.68 -8.16
CA ALA A 78 4.26 11.09 -8.27
C ALA A 78 3.98 12.34 -7.43
N GLU A 79 4.58 12.43 -6.25
CA GLU A 79 4.28 13.52 -5.33
C GLU A 79 5.06 14.77 -5.68
N LEU A 80 6.32 14.63 -6.06
CA LEU A 80 7.22 15.78 -6.16
C LEU A 80 7.60 16.17 -7.58
N LEU A 81 7.53 15.27 -8.53
CA LEU A 81 7.97 15.53 -9.90
C LEU A 81 6.82 15.58 -10.89
N LYS A 82 5.73 16.16 -10.49
CA LYS A 82 4.57 16.23 -11.39
C LYS A 82 4.81 17.06 -12.62
#